data_1027cca9475e640e55efbda1b014aae0
#
_entry.id   1027cca9475e640e55efbda1b014aae0
#
_cell.length_a   1.000
_cell.length_b   1.000
_cell.length_c   1.000
_cell.angle_alpha   90.00
_cell.angle_beta   90.00
_cell.angle_gamma   90.00
#
_symmetry.space_group_name_H-M   'P 1'
#
loop_
_entity.id
_entity.type
_entity.pdbx_description
1 polymer ?
#
loop_
_entity_poly.entity_id
_entity_poly.type
_entity_poly.pdbx_seq_one_letter_code
_entity_poly.pdbx_strand_id
1 'polypeptide(L)'
;MGYSPLDGLTMGTRSGGIDANAVLRLVADNGLERTKAILNHESGLLGLSGGKSDMRNLMLDASADSAFAIEHFCYWSLRHAGSLIAAMEGLDAIAFTGGIGENAIGVRARILRGLEWAGVRLDV
;
A
#
# COMPACT_ATOMS: atom_id res chain seq x y z
N MET A 1 10.12 -2.07 -6.45
CA MET A 1 9.40 -2.43 -7.68
C MET A 1 10.15 -3.58 -8.36
N GLY A 2 9.42 -4.54 -8.89
CA GLY A 2 9.98 -5.60 -9.72
C GLY A 2 9.96 -5.23 -11.21
N TYR A 3 9.36 -6.10 -12.03
CA TYR A 3 9.24 -5.86 -13.48
C TYR A 3 8.40 -4.62 -13.83
N SER A 4 7.42 -4.29 -12.98
CA SER A 4 6.54 -3.13 -13.19
C SER A 4 6.14 -2.48 -11.87
N PRO A 5 5.52 -1.28 -11.91
CA PRO A 5 4.95 -0.66 -10.72
C PRO A 5 3.79 -1.43 -10.05
N LEU A 6 3.30 -2.50 -10.64
CA LEU A 6 2.30 -3.39 -10.02
C LEU A 6 2.91 -4.30 -8.96
N ASP A 7 4.23 -4.50 -8.96
CA ASP A 7 4.90 -5.25 -7.90
C ASP A 7 5.19 -4.34 -6.70
N GLY A 8 4.75 -4.76 -5.53
CA GLY A 8 4.96 -4.02 -4.29
C GLY A 8 3.67 -3.51 -3.65
N LEU A 9 3.73 -2.29 -3.12
CA LEU A 9 2.61 -1.69 -2.40
C LEU A 9 1.42 -1.33 -3.31
N THR A 10 0.23 -1.47 -2.77
CA THR A 10 -0.99 -0.85 -3.30
C THR A 10 -0.78 0.66 -3.41
N MET A 11 -1.08 1.21 -4.58
CA MET A 11 -0.95 2.65 -4.87
C MET A 11 -2.33 3.29 -5.02
N GLY A 12 -2.38 4.55 -5.44
CA GLY A 12 -3.64 5.28 -5.64
C GLY A 12 -4.64 4.55 -6.53
N THR A 13 -4.20 4.06 -7.70
CA THR A 13 -5.04 3.35 -8.68
C THR A 13 -4.51 1.97 -9.07
N ARG A 14 -3.29 1.61 -8.70
CA ARG A 14 -2.64 0.35 -9.03
C ARG A 14 -2.82 -0.66 -7.90
N SER A 15 -3.02 -1.92 -8.27
CA SER A 15 -3.34 -3.00 -7.32
C SER A 15 -2.24 -3.27 -6.29
N GLY A 16 -0.98 -3.10 -6.66
CA GLY A 16 0.12 -3.70 -5.93
C GLY A 16 0.23 -5.20 -6.20
N GLY A 17 0.99 -5.91 -5.38
CA GLY A 17 1.16 -7.36 -5.50
C GLY A 17 -0.17 -8.10 -5.34
N ILE A 18 -0.42 -9.04 -6.24
CA ILE A 18 -1.64 -9.86 -6.29
C ILE A 18 -1.27 -11.30 -6.67
N ASP A 19 -2.04 -12.27 -6.23
CA ASP A 19 -1.86 -13.66 -6.59
C ASP A 19 -1.97 -13.86 -8.12
N ALA A 20 -1.02 -14.59 -8.69
CA ALA A 20 -0.95 -14.83 -10.13
C ALA A 20 -2.21 -15.54 -10.67
N ASN A 21 -2.78 -16.47 -9.92
CA ASN A 21 -4.01 -17.16 -10.34
C ASN A 21 -5.22 -16.23 -10.31
N ALA A 22 -5.25 -15.24 -9.40
CA ALA A 22 -6.29 -14.22 -9.42
C ALA A 22 -6.19 -13.36 -10.69
N VAL A 23 -4.97 -13.02 -11.14
CA VAL A 23 -4.76 -12.31 -12.40
C VAL A 23 -5.21 -13.18 -13.59
N LEU A 24 -4.85 -14.45 -13.62
CA LEU A 24 -5.28 -15.37 -14.68
C LEU A 24 -6.82 -15.49 -14.74
N ARG A 25 -7.48 -15.52 -13.59
CA ARG A 25 -8.94 -15.50 -13.52
C ARG A 25 -9.52 -14.21 -14.07
N LEU A 26 -8.97 -13.05 -13.70
CA LEU A 26 -9.41 -11.77 -14.25
C LEU A 26 -9.25 -11.71 -15.77
N VAL A 27 -8.16 -12.25 -16.31
CA VAL A 27 -7.95 -12.32 -17.77
C VAL A 27 -8.98 -13.23 -18.43
N ALA A 28 -9.29 -14.38 -17.84
CA ALA A 28 -10.31 -15.30 -18.36
C ALA A 28 -11.70 -14.66 -18.39
N ASP A 29 -12.04 -13.88 -17.36
CA ASP A 29 -13.38 -13.27 -17.24
C ASP A 29 -13.52 -11.97 -18.07
N ASN A 30 -12.44 -11.20 -18.25
CA ASN A 30 -12.49 -9.84 -18.81
C ASN A 30 -11.65 -9.64 -20.08
N GLY A 31 -10.77 -10.57 -20.41
CA GLY A 31 -9.76 -10.40 -21.44
C GLY A 31 -8.55 -9.58 -20.98
N LEU A 32 -7.46 -9.66 -21.74
CA LEU A 32 -6.16 -9.10 -21.36
C LEU A 32 -6.19 -7.58 -21.20
N GLU A 33 -6.71 -6.86 -22.19
CA GLU A 33 -6.66 -5.38 -22.19
C GLU A 33 -7.53 -4.79 -21.07
N ARG A 34 -8.69 -5.38 -20.81
CA ARG A 34 -9.55 -4.95 -19.69
C ARG A 34 -8.89 -5.23 -18.34
N THR A 35 -8.25 -6.38 -18.19
CA THR A 35 -7.51 -6.73 -16.97
C THR A 35 -6.35 -5.76 -16.72
N LYS A 36 -5.61 -5.37 -17.76
CA LYS A 36 -4.57 -4.34 -17.64
C LYS A 36 -5.14 -3.02 -17.12
N ALA A 37 -6.27 -2.57 -17.66
CA ALA A 37 -6.93 -1.34 -17.21
C ALA A 37 -7.35 -1.44 -15.74
N ILE A 38 -7.98 -2.53 -15.32
CA ILE A 38 -8.38 -2.79 -13.94
C ILE A 38 -7.19 -2.68 -12.99
N LEU A 39 -6.11 -3.41 -13.27
CA LEU A 39 -4.97 -3.49 -12.36
C LEU A 39 -4.15 -2.19 -12.27
N ASN A 40 -4.09 -1.41 -13.35
CA ASN A 40 -3.28 -0.20 -13.40
C ASN A 40 -4.04 1.08 -13.03
N HIS A 41 -5.35 1.14 -13.29
CA HIS A 41 -6.10 2.41 -13.22
C HIS A 41 -7.36 2.38 -12.37
N GLU A 42 -7.88 1.20 -12.03
CA GLU A 42 -9.16 1.05 -11.35
C GLU A 42 -9.08 0.25 -10.05
N SER A 43 -7.86 -0.04 -9.59
CA SER A 43 -7.56 -0.79 -8.37
C SER A 43 -7.02 0.13 -7.28
N GLY A 44 -6.22 -0.40 -6.39
CA GLY A 44 -5.52 0.38 -5.39
C GLY A 44 -6.43 1.02 -4.35
N LEU A 45 -6.01 2.16 -3.81
CA LEU A 45 -6.80 2.92 -2.84
C LEU A 45 -8.16 3.33 -3.43
N LEU A 46 -8.20 3.65 -4.73
CA LEU A 46 -9.42 3.97 -5.46
C LEU A 46 -10.45 2.85 -5.35
N GLY A 47 -10.05 1.62 -5.64
CA GLY A 47 -10.93 0.45 -5.58
C GLY A 47 -11.35 0.10 -4.15
N LEU A 48 -10.40 0.16 -3.20
CA LEU A 48 -10.65 -0.17 -1.79
C LEU A 48 -11.57 0.82 -1.08
N SER A 49 -11.52 2.09 -1.47
CA SER A 49 -12.30 3.16 -0.84
C SER A 49 -13.62 3.49 -1.55
N GLY A 50 -13.90 2.82 -2.66
CA GLY A 50 -15.08 3.14 -3.46
C GLY A 50 -15.00 4.48 -4.19
N GLY A 51 -13.77 4.95 -4.52
CA GLY A 51 -13.62 6.11 -5.40
C GLY A 51 -12.57 7.16 -5.03
N LYS A 52 -11.77 6.94 -3.97
CA LYS A 52 -10.72 7.90 -3.54
C LYS A 52 -9.34 7.31 -3.72
N SER A 53 -8.51 7.93 -4.57
CA SER A 53 -7.14 7.50 -4.87
C SER A 53 -6.07 8.28 -4.09
N ASP A 54 -6.42 9.41 -3.49
CA ASP A 54 -5.49 10.28 -2.75
C ASP A 54 -5.60 10.04 -1.24
N MET A 55 -4.48 9.74 -0.59
CA MET A 55 -4.41 9.48 0.85
C MET A 55 -4.95 10.65 1.70
N ARG A 56 -4.78 11.90 1.26
CA ARG A 56 -5.31 13.07 1.98
C ARG A 56 -6.83 13.04 2.04
N ASN A 57 -7.46 12.70 0.91
CA ASN A 57 -8.92 12.61 0.83
C ASN A 57 -9.44 11.44 1.69
N LEU A 58 -8.72 10.32 1.72
CA LEU A 58 -9.04 9.20 2.59
C LEU A 58 -8.96 9.57 4.07
N MET A 59 -7.92 10.30 4.47
CA MET A 59 -7.73 10.73 5.87
C MET A 59 -8.77 11.76 6.34
N LEU A 60 -9.39 12.49 5.44
CA LEU A 60 -10.46 13.44 5.72
C LEU A 60 -11.86 12.81 5.72
N ASP A 61 -11.98 11.57 5.22
CA ASP A 61 -13.24 10.88 5.08
C ASP A 61 -13.44 9.87 6.23
N ALA A 62 -14.56 10.01 6.94
CA ALA A 62 -14.90 9.15 8.07
C ALA A 62 -15.59 7.83 7.66
N SER A 63 -15.68 7.50 6.37
CA SER A 63 -16.30 6.26 5.91
C SER A 63 -15.50 5.02 6.30
N ALA A 64 -16.19 3.89 6.47
CA ALA A 64 -15.56 2.61 6.75
C ALA A 64 -14.63 2.16 5.61
N ASP A 65 -14.99 2.45 4.36
CA ASP A 65 -14.21 2.08 3.19
C ASP A 65 -12.89 2.87 3.13
N SER A 66 -12.90 4.16 3.46
CA SER A 66 -11.68 4.97 3.57
C SER A 66 -10.78 4.50 4.72
N ALA A 67 -11.36 4.18 5.86
CA ALA A 67 -10.63 3.62 7.00
C ALA A 67 -9.98 2.28 6.62
N PHE A 68 -10.69 1.40 5.93
CA PHE A 68 -10.17 0.13 5.44
C PHE A 68 -9.03 0.31 4.43
N ALA A 69 -9.16 1.24 3.49
CA ALA A 69 -8.11 1.52 2.50
C ALA A 69 -6.81 2.01 3.19
N ILE A 70 -6.92 2.89 4.19
CA ILE A 70 -5.76 3.35 4.98
C ILE A 70 -5.15 2.18 5.77
N GLU A 71 -5.98 1.35 6.40
CA GLU A 71 -5.51 0.18 7.15
C GLU A 71 -4.78 -0.81 6.25
N HIS A 72 -5.35 -1.14 5.10
CA HIS A 72 -4.73 -1.99 4.09
C HIS A 72 -3.35 -1.45 3.67
N PHE A 73 -3.24 -0.15 3.38
CA PHE A 73 -1.98 0.47 3.00
C PHE A 73 -0.93 0.34 4.11
N CYS A 74 -1.29 0.66 5.35
CA CYS A 74 -0.38 0.55 6.51
C CYS A 74 0.04 -0.90 6.77
N TYR A 75 -0.89 -1.85 6.69
CA TYR A 75 -0.63 -3.28 6.90
C TYR A 75 0.38 -3.82 5.87
N TRP A 76 0.19 -3.53 4.60
CA TRP A 76 1.10 -3.99 3.56
C TRP A 76 2.46 -3.28 3.64
N SER A 77 2.49 -1.99 4.01
CA SER A 77 3.74 -1.28 4.29
C SER A 77 4.53 -1.96 5.40
N LEU A 78 3.87 -2.37 6.49
CA LEU A 78 4.48 -3.11 7.60
C LEU A 78 5.02 -4.47 7.16
N ARG A 79 4.26 -5.21 6.36
CA ARG A 79 4.72 -6.52 5.83
C ARG A 79 5.97 -6.39 4.99
N HIS A 80 6.01 -5.42 4.08
CA HIS A 80 7.19 -5.17 3.25
C HIS A 80 8.38 -4.69 4.10
N ALA A 81 8.16 -3.77 5.03
CA ALA A 81 9.20 -3.31 5.95
C ALA A 81 9.76 -4.49 6.78
N GLY A 82 8.89 -5.32 7.35
CA GLY A 82 9.31 -6.49 8.13
C GLY A 82 10.15 -7.48 7.31
N SER A 83 9.78 -7.73 6.06
CA SER A 83 10.55 -8.61 5.18
C SER A 83 11.94 -8.03 4.86
N LEU A 84 12.03 -6.72 4.66
CA LEU A 84 13.31 -6.04 4.41
C LEU A 84 14.18 -6.00 5.66
N ILE A 85 13.62 -5.74 6.84
CA ILE A 85 14.33 -5.78 8.12
C ILE A 85 14.94 -7.17 8.34
N ALA A 86 14.18 -8.24 8.07
CA ALA A 86 14.68 -9.60 8.17
C ALA A 86 15.81 -9.88 7.16
N ALA A 87 15.68 -9.41 5.92
CA ALA A 87 16.70 -9.59 4.89
C ALA A 87 18.00 -8.81 5.18
N MET A 88 17.90 -7.67 5.86
CA MET A 88 19.05 -6.86 6.28
C MET A 88 19.65 -7.29 7.62
N GLU A 89 19.03 -8.23 8.31
CA GLU A 89 19.41 -8.70 9.66
C GLU A 89 19.35 -7.58 10.72
N GLY A 90 18.56 -6.56 10.50
CA GLY A 90 18.37 -5.44 11.43
C GLY A 90 17.95 -4.16 10.73
N LEU A 91 17.93 -3.07 11.53
CA LEU A 91 17.49 -1.76 11.07
C LEU A 91 18.21 -0.68 11.86
N ASP A 92 18.85 0.30 11.19
CA ASP A 92 19.46 1.47 11.81
C ASP A 92 18.59 2.73 11.66
N ALA A 93 17.93 2.88 10.52
CA ALA A 93 17.11 4.04 10.22
C ALA A 93 16.00 3.73 9.21
N ILE A 94 14.91 4.51 9.26
CA ILE A 94 13.82 4.50 8.28
C ILE A 94 13.68 5.90 7.70
N ALA A 95 13.73 6.01 6.36
CA ALA A 95 13.42 7.23 5.65
C ALA A 95 12.05 7.11 4.96
N PHE A 96 11.17 8.06 5.20
CA PHE A 96 9.90 8.18 4.50
C PHE A 96 10.04 9.16 3.34
N THR A 97 9.64 8.74 2.15
CA THR A 97 9.72 9.53 0.92
C THR A 97 8.42 9.47 0.13
N GLY A 98 8.32 10.28 -0.90
CA GLY A 98 7.13 10.37 -1.74
C GLY A 98 5.96 11.08 -1.05
N GLY A 99 4.91 11.37 -1.81
CA GLY A 99 3.81 12.21 -1.33
C GLY A 99 3.15 11.72 -0.05
N ILE A 100 2.89 10.42 0.09
CA ILE A 100 2.30 9.84 1.30
C ILE A 100 3.33 9.84 2.43
N GLY A 101 4.56 9.37 2.16
CA GLY A 101 5.61 9.28 3.17
C GLY A 101 5.98 10.64 3.76
N GLU A 102 6.01 11.69 2.98
CA GLU A 102 6.36 13.04 3.42
C GLU A 102 5.20 13.74 4.13
N ASN A 103 3.97 13.58 3.66
CA ASN A 103 2.85 14.43 4.08
C ASN A 103 1.83 13.75 5.00
N ALA A 104 1.74 12.41 5.00
CA ALA A 104 0.75 11.69 5.79
C ALA A 104 1.30 11.29 7.18
N ILE A 105 1.32 12.25 8.12
CA ILE A 105 1.85 12.05 9.48
C ILE A 105 1.17 10.87 10.19
N GLY A 106 -0.16 10.75 10.08
CA GLY A 106 -0.92 9.65 10.69
C GLY A 106 -0.55 8.27 10.15
N VAL A 107 -0.25 8.18 8.85
CA VAL A 107 0.21 6.94 8.20
C VAL A 107 1.61 6.56 8.71
N ARG A 108 2.54 7.53 8.74
CA ARG A 108 3.89 7.29 9.32
C ARG A 108 3.82 6.80 10.76
N ALA A 109 3.07 7.50 11.59
CA ALA A 109 2.93 7.14 13.00
C ALA A 109 2.34 5.73 13.18
N ARG A 110 1.40 5.33 12.33
CA ARG A 110 0.80 3.99 12.36
C ARG A 110 1.80 2.91 11.95
N ILE A 111 2.59 3.16 10.90
CA ILE A 111 3.64 2.24 10.44
C ILE A 111 4.73 2.11 11.49
N LEU A 112 5.22 3.22 12.06
CA LEU A 112 6.28 3.20 13.07
C LEU A 112 5.86 2.47 14.35
N ARG A 113 4.63 2.66 14.82
CA ARG A 113 4.08 1.88 15.95
C ARG A 113 4.08 0.38 15.69
N GLY A 114 3.75 -0.03 14.47
CA GLY A 114 3.79 -1.44 14.06
C GLY A 114 5.20 -2.04 14.01
N LEU A 115 6.25 -1.22 14.06
CA LEU A 115 7.66 -1.63 14.05
C LEU A 115 8.36 -1.47 15.41
N GLU A 116 7.65 -1.09 16.48
CA GLU A 116 8.22 -0.95 17.84
C GLU A 116 8.87 -2.24 18.33
N TRP A 117 8.35 -3.39 17.95
CA TRP A 117 8.93 -4.70 18.26
C TRP A 117 10.35 -4.86 17.67
N ALA A 118 10.67 -4.18 16.58
CA ALA A 118 11.99 -4.17 15.94
C ALA A 118 12.92 -3.05 16.50
N GLY A 119 12.51 -2.40 17.60
CA GLY A 119 13.28 -1.34 18.26
C GLY A 119 13.07 0.05 17.66
N VAL A 120 12.18 0.21 16.70
CA VAL A 120 11.87 1.52 16.11
C VAL A 120 11.22 2.42 17.16
N ARG A 121 11.73 3.63 17.30
CA ARG A 121 11.15 4.68 18.16
C ARG A 121 10.90 5.93 17.32
N LEU A 122 9.73 6.52 17.53
CA LEU A 122 9.42 7.83 16.96
C LEU A 122 10.11 8.88 17.83
N ASP A 123 11.07 9.60 17.26
CA ASP A 123 11.62 10.78 17.90
C ASP A 123 10.66 11.95 17.61
N VAL A 124 10.08 12.53 18.66
CA VAL A 124 9.04 13.56 18.59
C VAL A 124 9.64 14.93 18.84
#